data_228a12a83de94c34ee4b9eecc49ce478
#
_entry.id   228a12a83de94c34ee4b9eecc49ce478
#
_cell.length_a   1.000
_cell.length_b   1.000
_cell.length_c   1.000
_cell.angle_alpha   90.00
_cell.angle_beta   90.00
_cell.angle_gamma   90.00
#
_symmetry.space_group_name_H-M   'P 1'
#
loop_
_entity.id
_entity.type
_entity.pdbx_description
1 polymer ?
#
loop_
_entity_poly.entity_id
_entity_poly.type
_entity_poly.pdbx_seq_one_letter_code
_entity_poly.pdbx_strand_id
1 'polypeptide(L)'
;MLHKIPLQNILFFDIETASEQEKFFDLPDEKQHLFDIKTAYQRKDDYTPEEFYDRAGIWAEFGKIICISVGYFVLKNDIRNFRVTSLFGEEKKILQDFTDLINQHFSQASHVLCGHNAKEFDIPYIARRMIIHGMHLPDKINLFGKKPWEVPHLDTMELWRFGDYKHFTSLRLLTNVLNIPSPKDDIDGSEVNYVYWVENDIDRIVTYCEKDVIAVAQILLRFRAEELLIPEEIKHV
;
A
#
# COMPACT_ATOMS: atom_id res chain seq x y z
N MET A 1 -9.57 9.36 -20.41
CA MET A 1 -9.20 10.12 -19.20
C MET A 1 -7.81 9.75 -18.70
N LEU A 2 -7.49 8.47 -18.47
CA LEU A 2 -6.18 8.01 -17.96
C LEU A 2 -4.98 8.42 -18.83
N HIS A 3 -5.10 8.41 -20.17
CA HIS A 3 -4.03 8.84 -21.09
C HIS A 3 -3.63 10.31 -20.98
N LYS A 4 -4.44 11.15 -20.30
CA LYS A 4 -4.12 12.57 -20.11
C LYS A 4 -3.15 12.82 -18.96
N ILE A 5 -2.92 11.82 -18.11
CA ILE A 5 -1.97 11.91 -17.00
C ILE A 5 -0.62 11.38 -17.50
N PRO A 6 0.44 12.20 -17.59
CA PRO A 6 1.77 11.70 -17.92
C PRO A 6 2.21 10.63 -16.91
N LEU A 7 2.84 9.55 -17.40
CA LEU A 7 3.31 8.47 -16.50
C LEU A 7 4.27 8.97 -15.42
N GLN A 8 5.11 9.96 -15.75
CA GLN A 8 6.06 10.55 -14.80
C GLN A 8 5.39 11.34 -13.66
N ASN A 9 4.10 11.67 -13.83
CA ASN A 9 3.33 12.37 -12.81
C ASN A 9 2.63 11.42 -11.83
N ILE A 10 2.88 10.12 -11.94
CA ILE A 10 2.24 9.08 -11.13
C ILE A 10 3.31 8.46 -10.22
N LEU A 11 3.09 8.56 -8.91
CA LEU A 11 3.81 7.77 -7.92
C LEU A 11 2.99 6.53 -7.60
N PHE A 12 3.47 5.38 -8.02
CA PHE A 12 2.91 4.09 -7.63
C PHE A 12 3.41 3.74 -6.24
N PHE A 13 2.58 3.15 -5.42
CA PHE A 13 2.99 2.78 -4.07
C PHE A 13 2.10 1.68 -3.51
N ASP A 14 2.63 1.02 -2.49
CA ASP A 14 1.98 -0.01 -1.71
C ASP A 14 2.56 -0.01 -0.29
N ILE A 15 1.83 -0.49 0.72
CA ILE A 15 2.31 -0.60 2.09
C ILE A 15 2.15 -2.01 2.63
N GLU A 16 3.12 -2.41 3.45
CA GLU A 16 3.00 -3.60 4.27
C GLU A 16 2.90 -3.23 5.74
N THR A 17 2.02 -3.94 6.43
CA THR A 17 1.69 -3.66 7.82
C THR A 17 1.77 -4.91 8.68
N ALA A 18 2.17 -4.73 9.94
CA ALA A 18 2.15 -5.78 10.95
C ALA A 18 1.40 -5.30 12.19
N SER A 19 1.11 -6.21 13.12
CA SER A 19 0.65 -5.85 14.46
C SER A 19 1.67 -4.93 15.16
N GLU A 20 1.20 -4.03 16.01
CA GLU A 20 2.07 -3.08 16.72
C GLU A 20 3.06 -3.79 17.66
N GLN A 21 2.61 -4.86 18.31
CA GLN A 21 3.41 -5.75 19.15
C GLN A 21 3.41 -7.16 18.57
N GLU A 22 4.39 -7.96 18.95
CA GLU A 22 4.46 -9.38 18.52
C GLU A 22 3.25 -10.16 19.05
N LYS A 23 2.92 -9.97 20.33
CA LYS A 23 1.84 -10.71 21.01
C LYS A 23 0.77 -9.77 21.55
N PHE A 24 -0.46 -10.26 21.61
CA PHE A 24 -1.60 -9.55 22.17
C PHE A 24 -1.35 -9.03 23.60
N PHE A 25 -0.76 -9.86 24.44
CA PHE A 25 -0.49 -9.50 25.85
C PHE A 25 0.68 -8.53 26.04
N ASP A 26 1.42 -8.19 24.98
CA ASP A 26 2.44 -7.14 25.02
C ASP A 26 1.82 -5.74 24.86
N LEU A 27 0.54 -5.68 24.49
CA LEU A 27 -0.22 -4.42 24.47
C LEU A 27 -0.55 -3.96 25.90
N PRO A 28 -0.64 -2.65 26.15
CA PRO A 28 -1.23 -2.12 27.39
C PRO A 28 -2.66 -2.64 27.60
N ASP A 29 -3.07 -2.89 28.85
CA ASP A 29 -4.38 -3.48 29.21
C ASP A 29 -5.56 -2.76 28.55
N GLU A 30 -5.54 -1.42 28.55
CA GLU A 30 -6.56 -0.61 27.90
C GLU A 30 -6.62 -0.89 26.39
N LYS A 31 -5.47 -1.07 25.74
CA LYS A 31 -5.40 -1.35 24.29
C LYS A 31 -5.88 -2.77 23.97
N GLN A 32 -5.62 -3.74 24.85
CA GLN A 32 -6.17 -5.09 24.76
C GLN A 32 -7.71 -5.05 24.83
N HIS A 33 -8.26 -4.30 25.79
CA HIS A 33 -9.70 -4.12 25.94
C HIS A 33 -10.34 -3.44 24.72
N LEU A 34 -9.70 -2.39 24.19
CA LEU A 34 -10.18 -1.69 22.99
C LEU A 34 -10.12 -2.57 21.73
N PHE A 35 -9.08 -3.42 21.61
CA PHE A 35 -8.98 -4.40 20.53
C PHE A 35 -10.10 -5.44 20.60
N ASP A 36 -10.39 -5.95 21.81
CA ASP A 36 -11.49 -6.89 22.06
C ASP A 36 -12.84 -6.31 21.59
N ILE A 37 -13.16 -5.11 22.05
CA ILE A 37 -14.41 -4.42 21.65
C ILE A 37 -14.46 -4.21 20.13
N LYS A 38 -13.39 -3.68 19.54
CA LYS A 38 -13.34 -3.36 18.10
C LYS A 38 -13.55 -4.59 17.23
N THR A 39 -12.99 -5.71 17.63
CA THR A 39 -12.95 -6.93 16.80
C THR A 39 -14.09 -7.91 17.10
N ALA A 40 -14.84 -7.71 18.18
CA ALA A 40 -15.88 -8.63 18.66
C ALA A 40 -16.86 -9.05 17.55
N TYR A 41 -17.32 -8.10 16.71
CA TYR A 41 -18.25 -8.40 15.63
C TYR A 41 -17.63 -9.30 14.55
N GLN A 42 -16.34 -9.15 14.26
CA GLN A 42 -15.64 -9.93 13.22
C GLN A 42 -15.22 -11.30 13.74
N ARG A 43 -14.85 -11.38 15.02
CA ARG A 43 -14.46 -12.64 15.69
C ARG A 43 -15.67 -13.56 15.92
N LYS A 44 -16.85 -12.97 16.14
CA LYS A 44 -18.02 -13.69 16.64
C LYS A 44 -17.67 -14.49 17.88
N ASP A 45 -18.11 -15.75 17.96
CA ASP A 45 -17.76 -16.68 19.04
C ASP A 45 -16.66 -17.67 18.63
N ASP A 46 -16.04 -17.47 17.46
CA ASP A 46 -15.10 -18.42 16.87
C ASP A 46 -13.65 -18.23 17.39
N TYR A 47 -13.30 -16.99 17.78
CA TYR A 47 -11.93 -16.62 18.17
C TYR A 47 -11.89 -15.74 19.41
N THR A 48 -10.89 -15.97 20.27
CA THR A 48 -10.51 -15.03 21.32
C THR A 48 -9.84 -13.78 20.73
N PRO A 49 -9.75 -12.65 21.47
CA PRO A 49 -8.97 -11.49 21.02
C PRO A 49 -7.51 -11.82 20.71
N GLU A 50 -6.88 -12.69 21.51
CA GLU A 50 -5.50 -13.14 21.32
C GLU A 50 -5.34 -13.91 20.00
N GLU A 51 -6.18 -14.91 19.75
CA GLU A 51 -6.13 -15.70 18.50
C GLU A 51 -6.39 -14.85 17.25
N PHE A 52 -7.10 -13.75 17.40
CA PHE A 52 -7.42 -12.84 16.30
C PHE A 52 -6.38 -11.75 16.09
N TYR A 53 -5.42 -11.62 17.01
CA TYR A 53 -4.47 -10.52 17.03
C TYR A 53 -3.49 -10.54 15.84
N ASP A 54 -3.25 -11.68 15.23
CA ASP A 54 -2.45 -11.78 14.00
C ASP A 54 -2.98 -10.90 12.86
N ARG A 55 -4.27 -10.54 12.93
CA ARG A 55 -4.90 -9.63 11.98
C ARG A 55 -4.82 -8.14 12.38
N ALA A 56 -4.19 -7.83 13.50
CA ALA A 56 -4.15 -6.45 14.02
C ALA A 56 -3.50 -5.46 13.05
N GLY A 57 -2.60 -5.93 12.18
CA GLY A 57 -1.95 -5.13 11.15
C GLY A 57 -2.92 -4.41 10.19
N ILE A 58 -4.16 -4.88 10.01
CA ILE A 58 -5.12 -4.23 9.10
C ILE A 58 -5.76 -2.95 9.70
N TRP A 59 -5.60 -2.70 11.00
CA TRP A 59 -6.12 -1.50 11.66
C TRP A 59 -4.99 -0.60 12.13
N ALA A 60 -4.98 0.63 11.66
CA ALA A 60 -3.95 1.61 12.00
C ALA A 60 -3.83 1.89 13.50
N GLU A 61 -4.87 1.62 14.29
CA GLU A 61 -4.90 1.79 15.75
C GLU A 61 -4.14 0.68 16.50
N PHE A 62 -3.95 -0.49 15.87
CA PHE A 62 -3.35 -1.68 16.49
C PHE A 62 -2.19 -2.27 15.69
N GLY A 63 -1.99 -1.76 14.48
CA GLY A 63 -0.88 -2.14 13.62
C GLY A 63 0.14 -1.02 13.46
N LYS A 64 1.16 -1.29 12.67
CA LYS A 64 2.21 -0.35 12.25
C LYS A 64 2.59 -0.61 10.81
N ILE A 65 3.11 0.42 10.13
CA ILE A 65 3.71 0.29 8.81
C ILE A 65 5.13 -0.22 8.97
N ILE A 66 5.47 -1.30 8.27
CA ILE A 66 6.80 -1.92 8.27
C ILE A 66 7.57 -1.70 6.97
N CYS A 67 6.84 -1.45 5.87
CA CYS A 67 7.40 -1.13 4.58
C CYS A 67 6.45 -0.19 3.80
N ILE A 68 7.02 0.76 3.07
CA ILE A 68 6.35 1.48 1.98
C ILE A 68 7.22 1.33 0.75
N SER A 69 6.72 0.65 -0.27
CA SER A 69 7.37 0.60 -1.58
C SER A 69 6.80 1.66 -2.50
N VAL A 70 7.66 2.28 -3.28
CA VAL A 70 7.28 3.31 -4.25
C VAL A 70 7.91 3.04 -5.61
N GLY A 71 7.16 3.37 -6.67
CA GLY A 71 7.64 3.21 -8.04
C GLY A 71 7.23 4.38 -8.92
N TYR A 72 8.05 4.74 -9.89
CA TYR A 72 7.78 5.83 -10.81
C TYR A 72 8.48 5.67 -12.15
N PHE A 73 7.85 6.20 -13.19
CA PHE A 73 8.42 6.20 -14.54
C PHE A 73 9.42 7.33 -14.73
N VAL A 74 10.53 7.00 -15.38
CA VAL A 74 11.52 7.96 -15.88
C VAL A 74 11.63 7.80 -17.39
N LEU A 75 11.37 8.88 -18.13
CA LEU A 75 11.57 8.95 -19.58
C LEU A 75 12.79 9.81 -19.86
N LYS A 76 13.82 9.21 -20.47
CA LYS A 76 15.04 9.92 -20.85
C LYS A 76 15.47 9.44 -22.25
N ASN A 77 15.59 10.38 -23.21
CA ASN A 77 15.95 10.08 -24.60
C ASN A 77 15.07 8.96 -25.21
N ASP A 78 13.75 9.06 -25.00
CA ASP A 78 12.74 8.08 -25.44
C ASP A 78 12.88 6.69 -24.82
N ILE A 79 13.79 6.50 -23.87
CA ILE A 79 13.93 5.26 -23.11
C ILE A 79 13.07 5.36 -21.84
N ARG A 80 12.12 4.41 -21.73
CA ARG A 80 11.27 4.26 -20.57
C ARG A 80 11.98 3.38 -19.54
N ASN A 81 12.03 3.84 -18.30
CA ASN A 81 12.44 3.04 -17.14
C ASN A 81 11.39 3.20 -16.03
N PHE A 82 11.20 2.14 -15.26
CA PHE A 82 10.42 2.15 -14.03
C PHE A 82 11.37 1.92 -12.86
N ARG A 83 11.50 2.91 -12.00
CA ARG A 83 12.31 2.82 -10.79
C ARG A 83 11.44 2.42 -9.64
N VAL A 84 11.89 1.45 -8.84
CA VAL A 84 11.21 0.99 -7.63
C VAL A 84 12.21 0.98 -6.47
N THR A 85 11.73 1.37 -5.31
CA THR A 85 12.51 1.39 -4.05
C THR A 85 11.57 1.28 -2.87
N SER A 86 12.13 0.92 -1.72
CA SER A 86 11.35 0.69 -0.50
C SER A 86 11.92 1.45 0.69
N LEU A 87 11.01 1.93 1.52
CA LEU A 87 11.28 2.56 2.80
C LEU A 87 10.88 1.57 3.89
N PHE A 88 11.81 1.14 4.73
CA PHE A 88 11.57 0.17 5.79
C PHE A 88 12.44 0.46 7.02
N GLY A 89 12.11 -0.17 8.15
CA GLY A 89 12.80 0.05 9.42
C GLY A 89 11.90 0.65 10.50
N GLU A 90 12.32 1.72 11.16
CA GLU A 90 11.53 2.40 12.20
C GLU A 90 10.40 3.19 11.56
N GLU A 91 9.15 2.95 12.01
CA GLU A 91 7.93 3.45 11.35
C GLU A 91 7.92 4.99 11.18
N LYS A 92 8.32 5.73 12.21
CA LYS A 92 8.34 7.19 12.14
C LYS A 92 9.32 7.69 11.07
N LYS A 93 10.44 6.98 10.88
CA LYS A 93 11.41 7.27 9.83
C LYS A 93 10.85 6.96 8.45
N ILE A 94 10.17 5.81 8.30
CA ILE A 94 9.48 5.44 7.05
C ILE A 94 8.50 6.55 6.64
N LEU A 95 7.65 6.99 7.57
CA LEU A 95 6.66 8.03 7.35
C LEU A 95 7.28 9.38 7.01
N GLN A 96 8.41 9.73 7.64
CA GLN A 96 9.15 10.96 7.34
C GLN A 96 9.76 10.89 5.94
N ASP A 97 10.44 9.81 5.59
CA ASP A 97 11.07 9.64 4.28
C ASP A 97 10.03 9.64 3.15
N PHE A 98 8.87 9.01 3.37
CA PHE A 98 7.76 9.07 2.43
C PHE A 98 7.21 10.49 2.26
N THR A 99 7.09 11.23 3.34
CA THR A 99 6.68 12.64 3.32
C THR A 99 7.66 13.49 2.53
N ASP A 100 8.96 13.32 2.78
CA ASP A 100 10.02 14.05 2.09
C ASP A 100 10.05 13.73 0.60
N LEU A 101 9.89 12.46 0.22
CA LEU A 101 9.79 12.03 -1.16
C LEU A 101 8.61 12.70 -1.89
N ILE A 102 7.41 12.68 -1.29
CA ILE A 102 6.22 13.32 -1.87
C ILE A 102 6.43 14.82 -2.02
N ASN A 103 6.91 15.49 -0.98
CA ASN A 103 7.05 16.94 -0.96
C ASN A 103 8.14 17.41 -1.93
N GLN A 104 9.21 16.66 -2.11
CA GLN A 104 10.32 17.03 -3.01
C GLN A 104 10.02 16.70 -4.47
N HIS A 105 9.37 15.57 -4.75
CA HIS A 105 9.27 15.06 -6.12
C HIS A 105 7.85 14.98 -6.67
N PHE A 106 6.83 14.88 -5.82
CA PHE A 106 5.43 14.68 -6.23
C PHE A 106 4.45 15.73 -5.67
N SER A 107 4.91 16.92 -5.33
CA SER A 107 4.10 17.98 -4.71
C SER A 107 3.16 18.71 -5.68
N GLN A 108 3.41 18.69 -6.99
CA GLN A 108 2.61 19.46 -7.97
C GLN A 108 1.15 18.97 -8.02
N ALA A 109 0.22 19.87 -8.34
CA ALA A 109 -1.20 19.54 -8.47
C ALA A 109 -1.48 18.44 -9.52
N SER A 110 -0.65 18.36 -10.57
CA SER A 110 -0.74 17.33 -11.62
C SER A 110 -0.20 15.97 -11.20
N HIS A 111 0.52 15.87 -10.09
CA HIS A 111 1.04 14.62 -9.58
C HIS A 111 -0.04 13.86 -8.80
N VAL A 112 -0.14 12.57 -9.04
CA VAL A 112 -1.12 11.69 -8.37
C VAL A 112 -0.43 10.45 -7.79
N LEU A 113 -1.00 9.91 -6.74
CA LEU A 113 -0.63 8.59 -6.20
C LEU A 113 -1.46 7.52 -6.92
N CYS A 114 -0.92 6.32 -7.05
CA CYS A 114 -1.60 5.17 -7.63
C CYS A 114 -1.28 3.90 -6.85
N GLY A 115 -2.31 3.19 -6.39
CA GLY A 115 -2.18 1.90 -5.74
C GLY A 115 -3.35 0.97 -6.12
N HIS A 116 -3.46 -0.16 -5.43
CA HIS A 116 -4.55 -1.10 -5.56
C HIS A 116 -5.34 -1.17 -4.26
N ASN A 117 -6.58 -0.73 -4.23
CA ASN A 117 -7.37 -0.49 -3.02
C ASN A 117 -6.77 0.62 -2.10
N ALA A 118 -5.84 1.39 -2.61
CA ALA A 118 -5.06 2.34 -1.83
C ALA A 118 -5.89 3.53 -1.32
N LYS A 119 -6.97 3.89 -1.99
CA LYS A 119 -7.89 4.95 -1.54
C LYS A 119 -8.69 4.55 -0.30
N GLU A 120 -8.95 3.24 -0.13
CA GLU A 120 -9.70 2.71 1.01
C GLU A 120 -8.78 2.19 2.13
N PHE A 121 -7.54 1.77 1.80
CA PHE A 121 -6.61 1.19 2.76
C PHE A 121 -5.33 2.02 2.95
N ASP A 122 -4.42 2.04 2.00
CA ASP A 122 -3.05 2.55 2.18
C ASP A 122 -3.01 4.04 2.56
N ILE A 123 -3.69 4.90 1.80
CA ILE A 123 -3.68 6.35 2.07
C ILE A 123 -4.29 6.67 3.43
N PRO A 124 -5.49 6.16 3.79
CA PRO A 124 -6.05 6.33 5.11
C PRO A 124 -5.17 5.75 6.24
N TYR A 125 -4.51 4.62 5.98
CA TYR A 125 -3.63 3.99 6.97
C TYR A 125 -2.41 4.86 7.25
N ILE A 126 -1.68 5.29 6.21
CA ILE A 126 -0.55 6.21 6.33
C ILE A 126 -0.96 7.48 7.09
N ALA A 127 -2.06 8.11 6.68
CA ALA A 127 -2.54 9.34 7.32
C ALA A 127 -2.84 9.14 8.82
N ARG A 128 -3.50 8.04 9.19
CA ARG A 128 -3.80 7.70 10.59
C ARG A 128 -2.52 7.45 11.38
N ARG A 129 -1.56 6.69 10.83
CA ARG A 129 -0.29 6.43 11.49
C ARG A 129 0.51 7.71 11.71
N MET A 130 0.55 8.61 10.72
CA MET A 130 1.19 9.93 10.87
C MET A 130 0.55 10.73 12.01
N ILE A 131 -0.79 10.75 12.11
CA ILE A 131 -1.51 11.42 13.20
C ILE A 131 -1.17 10.79 14.56
N ILE A 132 -1.14 9.46 14.65
CA ILE A 132 -0.76 8.73 15.87
C ILE A 132 0.66 9.10 16.31
N HIS A 133 1.58 9.32 15.37
CA HIS A 133 2.94 9.77 15.64
C HIS A 133 3.08 11.30 15.84
N GLY A 134 1.98 12.06 15.82
CA GLY A 134 2.00 13.52 15.97
C GLY A 134 2.68 14.25 14.79
N MET A 135 2.69 13.65 13.59
CA MET A 135 3.28 14.21 12.39
C MET A 135 2.28 15.02 11.60
N HIS A 136 2.77 16.02 10.85
CA HIS A 136 1.97 16.77 9.89
C HIS A 136 1.74 15.95 8.61
N LEU A 137 0.49 15.96 8.11
CA LEU A 137 0.16 15.32 6.85
C LEU A 137 0.66 16.16 5.66
N PRO A 138 1.38 15.60 4.69
CA PRO A 138 1.66 16.28 3.43
C PRO A 138 0.35 16.49 2.65
N ASP A 139 0.27 17.56 1.86
CA ASP A 139 -0.94 17.96 1.14
C ASP A 139 -1.54 16.83 0.28
N LYS A 140 -0.70 15.97 -0.27
CA LYS A 140 -1.13 14.84 -1.12
C LYS A 140 -1.99 13.82 -0.38
N ILE A 141 -1.74 13.60 0.89
CA ILE A 141 -2.49 12.62 1.70
C ILE A 141 -3.37 13.30 2.77
N ASN A 142 -3.38 14.63 2.83
CA ASN A 142 -4.30 15.38 3.67
C ASN A 142 -5.69 15.43 3.02
N LEU A 143 -6.46 14.39 3.22
CA LEU A 143 -7.77 14.18 2.62
C LEU A 143 -8.92 14.44 3.61
N PHE A 144 -8.68 15.20 4.69
CA PHE A 144 -9.72 15.52 5.66
C PHE A 144 -10.99 16.08 5.01
N GLY A 145 -12.15 15.45 5.30
CA GLY A 145 -13.45 15.90 4.84
C GLY A 145 -13.73 15.66 3.35
N LYS A 146 -12.79 15.11 2.58
CA LYS A 146 -13.02 14.76 1.18
C LYS A 146 -13.91 13.53 1.05
N LYS A 147 -14.81 13.58 0.09
CA LYS A 147 -15.60 12.42 -0.32
C LYS A 147 -14.77 11.52 -1.24
N PRO A 148 -15.07 10.21 -1.36
CA PRO A 148 -14.29 9.29 -2.19
C PRO A 148 -14.02 9.78 -3.61
N TRP A 149 -14.99 10.41 -4.24
CA TRP A 149 -14.87 10.93 -5.61
C TRP A 149 -14.09 12.26 -5.73
N GLU A 150 -13.79 12.91 -4.61
CA GLU A 150 -12.97 14.12 -4.54
C GLU A 150 -11.48 13.81 -4.33
N VAL A 151 -11.15 12.55 -4.05
CA VAL A 151 -9.77 12.08 -3.90
C VAL A 151 -9.11 12.00 -5.28
N PRO A 152 -8.07 12.81 -5.57
CA PRO A 152 -7.53 12.94 -6.93
C PRO A 152 -6.63 11.77 -7.35
N HIS A 153 -6.43 10.79 -6.48
CA HIS A 153 -5.53 9.68 -6.70
C HIS A 153 -6.17 8.56 -7.53
N LEU A 154 -5.32 7.77 -8.17
CA LEU A 154 -5.71 6.60 -8.94
C LEU A 154 -5.75 5.36 -8.05
N ASP A 155 -6.73 4.51 -8.27
CA ASP A 155 -6.86 3.23 -7.60
C ASP A 155 -7.24 2.19 -8.64
N THR A 156 -6.36 1.22 -8.90
CA THR A 156 -6.56 0.24 -9.96
C THR A 156 -7.75 -0.68 -9.70
N MET A 157 -8.10 -0.93 -8.43
CA MET A 157 -9.31 -1.67 -8.09
C MET A 157 -10.58 -0.86 -8.37
N GLU A 158 -10.59 0.42 -8.01
CA GLU A 158 -11.71 1.33 -8.30
C GLU A 158 -11.90 1.51 -9.82
N LEU A 159 -10.81 1.70 -10.56
CA LEU A 159 -10.84 1.80 -12.02
C LEU A 159 -11.40 0.54 -12.69
N TRP A 160 -11.05 -0.65 -12.18
CA TRP A 160 -11.55 -1.93 -12.67
C TRP A 160 -13.05 -2.12 -12.43
N ARG A 161 -13.59 -1.54 -11.38
CA ARG A 161 -15.02 -1.66 -11.03
C ARG A 161 -15.97 -1.09 -12.09
N PHE A 162 -15.57 -0.10 -12.87
CA PHE A 162 -16.45 0.58 -13.86
C PHE A 162 -17.82 0.95 -13.30
N GLY A 163 -17.89 1.33 -12.00
CA GLY A 163 -19.14 1.66 -11.33
C GLY A 163 -19.86 0.45 -10.67
N ASP A 164 -19.31 -0.77 -10.76
CA ASP A 164 -19.79 -1.92 -9.98
C ASP A 164 -19.11 -1.93 -8.60
N TYR A 165 -19.86 -1.57 -7.57
CA TYR A 165 -19.36 -1.51 -6.19
C TYR A 165 -19.54 -2.81 -5.41
N LYS A 166 -20.08 -3.86 -6.02
CA LYS A 166 -20.42 -5.10 -5.32
C LYS A 166 -19.28 -6.09 -5.24
N HIS A 167 -18.28 -5.96 -6.10
CA HIS A 167 -17.21 -6.93 -6.24
C HIS A 167 -15.86 -6.33 -5.93
N PHE A 168 -15.14 -7.02 -5.08
CA PHE A 168 -13.73 -6.78 -4.77
C PHE A 168 -12.87 -7.69 -5.67
N THR A 169 -11.92 -7.12 -6.40
CA THR A 169 -10.98 -7.88 -7.23
C THR A 169 -9.58 -7.70 -6.67
N SER A 170 -8.97 -8.78 -6.17
CA SER A 170 -7.61 -8.72 -5.64
C SER A 170 -6.59 -8.43 -6.74
N LEU A 171 -5.44 -7.85 -6.35
CA LEU A 171 -4.32 -7.57 -7.25
C LEU A 171 -3.90 -8.84 -8.02
N ARG A 172 -3.75 -9.97 -7.31
CA ARG A 172 -3.41 -11.27 -7.88
C ARG A 172 -4.42 -11.77 -8.93
N LEU A 173 -5.73 -11.62 -8.66
CA LEU A 173 -6.74 -11.99 -9.64
C LEU A 173 -6.68 -11.09 -10.87
N LEU A 174 -6.52 -9.78 -10.65
CA LEU A 174 -6.50 -8.81 -11.73
C LEU A 174 -5.26 -8.98 -12.64
N THR A 175 -4.08 -9.20 -12.08
CA THR A 175 -2.87 -9.51 -12.85
C THR A 175 -3.05 -10.79 -13.68
N ASN A 176 -3.63 -11.84 -13.10
CA ASN A 176 -3.89 -13.10 -13.78
C ASN A 176 -4.79 -12.92 -15.00
N VAL A 177 -5.97 -12.31 -14.83
CA VAL A 177 -6.94 -12.15 -15.94
C VAL A 177 -6.46 -11.19 -17.02
N LEU A 178 -5.56 -10.26 -16.69
CA LEU A 178 -4.95 -9.33 -17.64
C LEU A 178 -3.69 -9.87 -18.30
N ASN A 179 -3.30 -11.13 -18.02
CA ASN A 179 -2.07 -11.75 -18.50
C ASN A 179 -0.83 -10.89 -18.22
N ILE A 180 -0.76 -10.32 -17.02
CA ILE A 180 0.40 -9.58 -16.54
C ILE A 180 1.33 -10.61 -15.90
N PRO A 181 2.62 -10.68 -16.35
CA PRO A 181 3.59 -11.53 -15.68
C PRO A 181 3.70 -11.15 -14.20
N SER A 182 3.27 -12.04 -13.32
CA SER A 182 3.52 -11.93 -11.89
C SER A 182 4.46 -13.07 -11.52
N PRO A 183 5.64 -12.80 -10.94
CA PRO A 183 6.41 -13.87 -10.36
C PRO A 183 5.55 -14.55 -9.30
N LYS A 184 5.68 -15.87 -9.17
CA LYS A 184 5.00 -16.59 -8.07
C LYS A 184 5.48 -15.96 -6.77
N ASP A 185 4.55 -15.35 -6.05
CA ASP A 185 4.85 -14.82 -4.75
C ASP A 185 5.06 -15.97 -3.78
N ASP A 186 6.04 -15.81 -2.93
CA ASP A 186 6.39 -16.79 -1.93
C ASP A 186 5.63 -16.52 -0.61
N ILE A 187 5.04 -15.32 -0.47
CA ILE A 187 4.16 -14.93 0.62
C ILE A 187 2.91 -14.22 0.09
N ASP A 188 1.88 -14.13 0.92
CA ASP A 188 0.72 -13.26 0.70
C ASP A 188 0.52 -12.30 1.88
N GLY A 189 -0.36 -11.32 1.72
CA GLY A 189 -0.57 -10.27 2.73
C GLY A 189 -0.99 -10.81 4.12
N SER A 190 -1.56 -12.02 4.21
CA SER A 190 -1.91 -12.64 5.50
C SER A 190 -0.71 -13.22 6.24
N GLU A 191 0.38 -13.48 5.53
CA GLU A 191 1.62 -14.06 6.08
C GLU A 191 2.62 -12.98 6.52
N VAL A 192 2.44 -11.71 6.09
CA VAL A 192 3.35 -10.60 6.38
C VAL A 192 3.62 -10.44 7.88
N ASN A 193 2.57 -10.55 8.72
CA ASN A 193 2.72 -10.45 10.18
C ASN A 193 3.62 -11.55 10.74
N TYR A 194 3.46 -12.78 10.27
CA TYR A 194 4.29 -13.92 10.68
C TYR A 194 5.75 -13.76 10.19
N VAL A 195 5.93 -13.40 8.92
CA VAL A 195 7.28 -13.17 8.35
C VAL A 195 8.01 -12.07 9.11
N TYR A 196 7.30 -11.00 9.48
CA TYR A 196 7.89 -9.88 10.22
C TYR A 196 8.30 -10.25 11.64
N TRP A 197 7.38 -10.85 12.42
CA TRP A 197 7.60 -11.10 13.85
C TRP A 197 8.31 -12.41 14.16
N VAL A 198 8.05 -13.46 13.39
CA VAL A 198 8.55 -14.81 13.68
C VAL A 198 9.78 -15.14 12.85
N GLU A 199 9.72 -14.90 11.54
CA GLU A 199 10.88 -15.17 10.66
C GLU A 199 11.90 -14.03 10.70
N ASN A 200 11.48 -12.81 11.09
CA ASN A 200 12.31 -11.60 11.12
C ASN A 200 12.97 -11.32 9.76
N ASP A 201 12.24 -11.57 8.67
CA ASP A 201 12.72 -11.44 7.29
C ASP A 201 12.08 -10.24 6.59
N ILE A 202 12.59 -9.05 6.89
CA ILE A 202 12.10 -7.81 6.26
C ILE A 202 12.43 -7.74 4.77
N ASP A 203 13.53 -8.34 4.32
CA ASP A 203 13.94 -8.30 2.92
C ASP A 203 12.95 -9.04 2.02
N ARG A 204 12.38 -10.12 2.54
CA ARG A 204 11.32 -10.88 1.87
C ARG A 204 10.04 -10.05 1.74
N ILE A 205 9.66 -9.31 2.78
CA ILE A 205 8.50 -8.41 2.77
C ILE A 205 8.72 -7.25 1.80
N VAL A 206 9.91 -6.63 1.81
CA VAL A 206 10.28 -5.58 0.87
C VAL A 206 10.18 -6.07 -0.58
N THR A 207 10.71 -7.26 -0.86
CA THR A 207 10.62 -7.87 -2.19
C THR A 207 9.17 -8.08 -2.63
N TYR A 208 8.31 -8.53 -1.72
CA TYR A 208 6.88 -8.71 -1.98
C TYR A 208 6.19 -7.38 -2.28
N CYS A 209 6.36 -6.37 -1.43
CA CYS A 209 5.78 -5.04 -1.59
C CYS A 209 6.23 -4.35 -2.91
N GLU A 210 7.51 -4.48 -3.31
CA GLU A 210 8.00 -3.95 -4.59
C GLU A 210 7.35 -4.63 -5.80
N LYS A 211 7.11 -5.94 -5.73
CA LYS A 211 6.39 -6.67 -6.77
C LYS A 211 4.95 -6.17 -6.93
N ASP A 212 4.28 -5.86 -5.83
CA ASP A 212 2.91 -5.32 -5.86
C ASP A 212 2.89 -3.93 -6.49
N VAL A 213 3.86 -3.06 -6.19
CA VAL A 213 4.03 -1.76 -6.87
C VAL A 213 4.24 -1.93 -8.37
N ILE A 214 5.09 -2.87 -8.79
CA ILE A 214 5.33 -3.16 -10.22
C ILE A 214 4.03 -3.68 -10.87
N ALA A 215 3.30 -4.57 -10.20
CA ALA A 215 2.04 -5.11 -10.68
C ALA A 215 0.98 -4.01 -10.87
N VAL A 216 0.87 -3.06 -9.94
CA VAL A 216 -0.02 -1.89 -10.06
C VAL A 216 0.34 -1.05 -11.28
N ALA A 217 1.64 -0.80 -11.52
CA ALA A 217 2.10 -0.07 -12.70
C ALA A 217 1.74 -0.81 -14.00
N GLN A 218 1.96 -2.12 -14.06
CA GLN A 218 1.60 -2.97 -15.19
C GLN A 218 0.09 -2.95 -15.48
N ILE A 219 -0.76 -3.02 -14.44
CA ILE A 219 -2.21 -2.92 -14.57
C ILE A 219 -2.61 -1.57 -15.17
N LEU A 220 -2.03 -0.47 -14.69
CA LEU A 220 -2.33 0.85 -15.23
C LEU A 220 -1.92 0.97 -16.70
N LEU A 221 -0.77 0.44 -17.11
CA LEU A 221 -0.36 0.37 -18.51
C LEU A 221 -1.38 -0.42 -19.34
N ARG A 222 -1.85 -1.57 -18.85
CA ARG A 222 -2.87 -2.37 -19.50
C ARG A 222 -4.19 -1.60 -19.66
N PHE A 223 -4.64 -0.85 -18.66
CA PHE A 223 -5.82 0.00 -18.73
C PHE A 223 -5.68 1.15 -19.73
N ARG A 224 -4.45 1.56 -20.00
CA ARG A 224 -4.11 2.58 -21.00
C ARG A 224 -3.86 1.99 -22.39
N ALA A 225 -3.98 0.67 -22.57
CA ALA A 225 -3.61 -0.04 -23.79
C ALA A 225 -2.17 0.30 -24.27
N GLU A 226 -1.25 0.50 -23.30
CA GLU A 226 0.18 0.70 -23.52
C GLU A 226 0.94 -0.60 -23.34
N GLU A 227 2.16 -0.67 -23.89
CA GLU A 227 3.03 -1.84 -23.73
C GLU A 227 3.44 -2.02 -22.27
N LEU A 228 3.42 -3.27 -21.82
CA LEU A 228 3.86 -3.63 -20.48
C LEU A 228 5.37 -3.39 -20.30
N LEU A 229 5.79 -3.22 -19.05
CA LEU A 229 7.20 -3.18 -18.69
C LEU A 229 7.85 -4.54 -18.95
N ILE A 230 9.01 -4.51 -19.56
CA ILE A 230 9.91 -5.67 -19.66
C ILE A 230 10.93 -5.62 -18.50
N PRO A 231 11.56 -6.74 -18.15
CA PRO A 231 12.49 -6.78 -16.99
C PRO A 231 13.61 -5.74 -17.07
N GLU A 232 14.11 -5.45 -18.27
CA GLU A 232 15.19 -4.49 -18.51
C GLU A 232 14.81 -3.04 -18.21
N GLU A 233 13.51 -2.73 -18.24
CA GLU A 233 12.99 -1.40 -17.90
C GLU A 233 12.84 -1.18 -16.38
N ILE A 234 12.79 -2.26 -15.57
CA ILE A 234 12.62 -2.19 -14.13
C ILE A 234 13.98 -2.01 -13.46
N LYS A 235 14.09 -1.00 -12.59
CA LYS A 235 15.33 -0.65 -11.88
C LYS A 235 15.04 -0.55 -10.39
N HIS A 236 15.57 -1.48 -9.62
CA HIS A 236 15.62 -1.39 -8.16
C HIS A 236 16.71 -0.39 -7.75
N VAL A 237 16.40 0.63 -6.92
CA VAL A 237 17.28 1.77 -6.60
C VAL A 237 17.30 2.07 -5.11
#